data_1700a15b74fbd7ef400a09ea10f877a7
#
_entry.id   1700a15b74fbd7ef400a09ea10f877a7
#
_cell.length_a   1.000
_cell.length_b   1.000
_cell.length_c   1.000
_cell.angle_alpha   90.00
_cell.angle_beta   90.00
_cell.angle_gamma   90.00
#
_symmetry.space_group_name_H-M   'P 1'
#
loop_
_entity.id
_entity.type
_entity.pdbx_description
1 polymer ?
#
loop_
_entity_poly.entity_id
_entity_poly.type
_entity_poly.pdbx_seq_one_letter_code
_entity_poly.pdbx_strand_id
1 'polypeptide(L)'
;IRALEPCEGLDTMSLLRGRPEKELTNGPAKLAQALAVDKMINGQDLCHPQSLIWIEEGPGTELSKIRTGPRIGLGKTPEPWLSIPWRYWIKENPFLSR
;
A
#
# COMPACT_ATOMS: atom_id res chain seq x y z
N ILE A 1 4.92 -2.10 -1.28
CA ILE A 1 3.72 -1.52 -0.61
C ILE A 1 2.50 -1.87 -1.45
N ARG A 2 1.45 -2.39 -0.83
CA ARG A 2 0.24 -2.82 -1.55
C ARG A 2 -1.01 -2.03 -1.17
N ALA A 3 -1.03 -1.46 0.00
CA ALA A 3 -2.13 -0.65 0.51
C ALA A 3 -1.61 0.32 1.55
N LEU A 4 -2.26 1.46 1.67
CA LEU A 4 -1.98 2.49 2.66
C LEU A 4 -3.30 3.03 3.21
N GLU A 5 -3.26 3.55 4.42
CA GLU A 5 -4.33 4.37 4.96
C GLU A 5 -4.15 5.81 4.46
N PRO A 6 -5.11 6.37 3.72
CA PRO A 6 -5.00 7.74 3.24
C PRO A 6 -5.30 8.71 4.38
N CYS A 7 -4.41 9.69 4.60
CA CYS A 7 -4.54 10.68 5.67
C CYS A 7 -4.85 12.08 5.14
N GLU A 8 -4.32 12.40 3.97
CA GLU A 8 -4.47 13.73 3.34
C GLU A 8 -4.79 13.58 1.85
N GLY A 9 -5.33 14.61 1.24
CA GLY A 9 -5.66 14.62 -0.18
C GLY A 9 -6.82 13.71 -0.58
N LEU A 10 -7.71 13.37 0.35
CA LEU A 10 -8.84 12.46 0.12
C LEU A 10 -9.76 12.88 -1.03
N ASP A 11 -10.04 14.18 -1.15
CA ASP A 11 -10.88 14.72 -2.24
C ASP A 11 -10.22 14.49 -3.60
N THR A 12 -8.92 14.76 -3.70
CA THR A 12 -8.14 14.52 -4.93
C THR A 12 -8.10 13.04 -5.27
N MET A 13 -7.85 12.17 -4.29
CA MET A 13 -7.87 10.72 -4.50
C MET A 13 -9.25 10.24 -4.93
N SER A 14 -10.32 10.78 -4.35
CA SER A 14 -11.70 10.46 -4.73
C SER A 14 -12.01 10.87 -6.16
N LEU A 15 -11.54 12.03 -6.60
CA LEU A 15 -11.67 12.48 -7.99
C LEU A 15 -10.94 11.53 -8.96
N LEU A 16 -9.70 11.16 -8.65
CA LEU A 16 -8.87 10.26 -9.47
C LEU A 16 -9.43 8.83 -9.54
N ARG A 17 -10.08 8.39 -8.47
CA ARG A 17 -10.57 7.02 -8.33
C ARG A 17 -12.06 6.86 -8.65
N GLY A 18 -12.90 7.87 -8.43
CA GLY A 18 -14.35 7.75 -8.49
C GLY A 18 -14.91 6.73 -7.49
N ARG A 19 -14.30 6.60 -6.30
CA ARG A 19 -14.63 5.58 -5.30
C ARG A 19 -14.69 6.17 -3.89
N PRO A 20 -15.45 5.53 -2.96
CA PRO A 20 -15.50 5.96 -1.57
C PRO A 20 -14.14 5.76 -0.88
N GLU A 21 -13.90 6.49 0.18
CA GLU A 21 -12.64 6.56 0.94
C GLU A 21 -12.02 5.18 1.22
N LYS A 22 -12.80 4.24 1.73
CA LYS A 22 -12.33 2.88 2.07
C LYS A 22 -11.78 2.07 0.88
N GLU A 23 -12.06 2.51 -0.34
CA GLU A 23 -11.62 1.84 -1.56
C GLU A 23 -10.55 2.61 -2.34
N LEU A 24 -10.07 3.74 -1.81
CA LEU A 24 -9.11 4.59 -2.51
C LEU A 24 -7.76 3.90 -2.67
N THR A 25 -7.25 3.27 -1.62
CA THR A 25 -5.84 2.84 -1.52
C THR A 25 -5.66 1.39 -1.08
N ASN A 26 -6.75 0.60 -1.02
CA ASN A 26 -6.74 -0.77 -0.51
C ASN A 26 -6.33 -1.83 -1.55
N GLY A 27 -5.35 -1.53 -2.37
CA GLY A 27 -4.77 -2.43 -3.36
C GLY A 27 -3.72 -1.73 -4.22
N PRO A 28 -2.75 -2.43 -4.81
CA PRO A 28 -1.59 -1.82 -5.47
C PRO A 28 -1.95 -0.94 -6.68
N ALA A 29 -2.83 -1.40 -7.55
CA ALA A 29 -3.30 -0.59 -8.68
C ALA A 29 -4.16 0.60 -8.21
N LYS A 30 -4.99 0.39 -7.20
CA LYS A 30 -5.81 1.43 -6.58
C LYS A 30 -4.96 2.50 -5.93
N LEU A 31 -3.92 2.09 -5.19
CA LEU A 31 -2.95 2.98 -4.56
C LEU A 31 -2.21 3.82 -5.61
N ALA A 32 -1.69 3.19 -6.66
CA ALA A 32 -1.00 3.89 -7.73
C ALA A 32 -1.90 4.94 -8.41
N GLN A 33 -3.16 4.59 -8.68
CA GLN A 33 -4.13 5.54 -9.25
C GLN A 33 -4.47 6.68 -8.29
N ALA A 34 -4.67 6.39 -7.01
CA ALA A 34 -5.00 7.40 -6.00
C ALA A 34 -3.88 8.43 -5.81
N LEU A 35 -2.63 8.02 -5.93
CA LEU A 35 -1.44 8.87 -5.83
C LEU A 35 -0.95 9.41 -7.18
N ALA A 36 -1.67 9.14 -8.28
CA ALA A 36 -1.24 9.48 -9.64
C ALA A 36 0.17 8.93 -9.99
N VAL A 37 0.54 7.77 -9.43
CA VAL A 37 1.83 7.12 -9.68
C VAL A 37 1.77 6.38 -11.02
N ASP A 38 2.62 6.78 -11.94
CA ASP A 38 2.77 6.16 -13.26
C ASP A 38 4.25 5.89 -13.60
N LYS A 39 4.54 5.56 -14.84
CA LYS A 39 5.90 5.26 -15.30
C LYS A 39 6.85 6.47 -15.22
N MET A 40 6.36 7.69 -15.18
CA MET A 40 7.17 8.90 -15.10
C MET A 40 7.87 9.05 -13.75
N ILE A 41 7.34 8.40 -12.71
CA ILE A 41 7.92 8.40 -11.36
C ILE A 41 8.97 7.29 -11.20
N ASN A 42 9.13 6.41 -12.18
CA ASN A 42 10.09 5.31 -12.08
C ASN A 42 11.53 5.83 -11.92
N GLY A 43 12.25 5.28 -10.94
CA GLY A 43 13.62 5.70 -10.62
C GLY A 43 13.72 6.87 -9.63
N GLN A 44 12.61 7.40 -9.14
CA GLN A 44 12.65 8.41 -8.08
C GLN A 44 13.25 7.82 -6.79
N ASP A 45 14.09 8.60 -6.14
CA ASP A 45 14.63 8.24 -4.82
C ASP A 45 13.57 8.48 -3.75
N LEU A 46 13.07 7.39 -3.17
CA LEU A 46 12.04 7.44 -2.13
C LEU A 46 12.55 7.96 -0.77
N CYS A 47 13.86 8.09 -0.60
CA CYS A 47 14.47 8.64 0.62
C CYS A 47 14.75 10.13 0.51
N HIS A 48 14.51 10.75 -0.64
CA HIS A 48 14.81 12.15 -0.87
C HIS A 48 13.52 13.01 -0.81
N PRO A 49 13.43 13.99 0.10
CA PRO A 49 12.20 14.75 0.33
C PRO A 49 11.81 15.69 -0.84
N GLN A 50 12.71 15.93 -1.79
CA GLN A 50 12.42 16.70 -3.01
C GLN A 50 11.95 15.84 -4.18
N SER A 51 11.92 14.52 -4.02
CA SER A 51 11.31 13.62 -5.00
C SER A 51 9.80 13.86 -5.09
N LEU A 52 9.19 13.54 -6.24
CA LEU A 52 7.73 13.64 -6.42
C LEU A 52 6.96 12.70 -5.49
N ILE A 53 7.60 11.64 -5.04
CA ILE A 53 7.09 10.70 -4.05
C ILE A 53 8.23 10.28 -3.13
N TRP A 54 8.00 10.25 -1.84
CA TRP A 54 9.00 9.84 -0.85
C TRP A 54 8.36 9.09 0.32
N ILE A 55 9.17 8.43 1.09
CA ILE A 55 8.80 7.76 2.34
C ILE A 55 9.55 8.46 3.47
N GLU A 56 8.83 8.85 4.49
CA GLU A 56 9.38 9.46 5.69
C GLU A 56 9.03 8.67 6.94
N GLU A 57 9.74 8.92 8.02
CA GLU A 57 9.44 8.31 9.30
C GLU A 57 8.13 8.89 9.85
N GLY A 58 7.24 7.99 10.22
CA GLY A 58 5.93 8.33 10.78
C GLY A 58 5.79 7.85 12.23
N PRO A 59 4.61 8.05 12.83
CA PRO A 59 4.31 7.47 14.13
C PRO A 59 4.41 5.95 14.03
N GLY A 60 5.20 5.34 14.91
CA GLY A 60 5.41 3.90 14.94
C GLY A 60 4.09 3.13 15.13
N THR A 61 4.07 1.90 14.67
CA THR A 61 2.99 0.96 14.93
C THR A 61 3.44 -0.03 15.99
N GLU A 62 2.59 -0.27 17.00
CA GLU A 62 2.86 -1.29 18.01
C GLU A 62 3.04 -2.67 17.35
N LEU A 63 4.11 -3.36 17.70
CA LEU A 63 4.39 -4.70 17.16
C LEU A 63 3.25 -5.69 17.39
N SER A 64 2.52 -5.54 18.48
CA SER A 64 1.34 -6.36 18.82
C SER A 64 0.20 -6.25 17.80
N LYS A 65 0.15 -5.18 17.04
CA LYS A 65 -0.83 -4.93 15.97
C LYS A 65 -0.39 -5.46 14.62
N ILE A 66 0.88 -5.78 14.44
CA ILE A 66 1.40 -6.31 13.19
C ILE A 66 1.06 -7.81 13.09
N ARG A 67 0.56 -8.20 11.94
CA ARG A 67 0.29 -9.60 11.57
C ARG A 67 1.09 -9.98 10.34
N THR A 68 1.44 -11.25 10.28
CA THR A 68 2.14 -11.84 9.14
C THR A 68 1.40 -13.05 8.61
N GLY A 69 1.60 -13.36 7.36
CA GLY A 69 1.03 -14.56 6.74
C GLY A 69 1.49 -14.72 5.30
N PRO A 70 1.07 -15.79 4.64
CA PRO A 70 1.36 -16.02 3.24
C PRO A 70 0.85 -14.90 2.34
N ARG A 71 1.53 -14.67 1.23
CA ARG A 71 1.06 -13.74 0.19
C ARG A 71 -0.17 -14.30 -0.49
N ILE A 72 -1.11 -13.42 -0.81
CA ILE A 72 -2.36 -13.77 -1.51
C ILE A 72 -2.16 -13.57 -3.02
N GLY A 73 -2.79 -14.41 -3.84
CA GLY A 73 -2.82 -14.27 -5.28
C GLY A 73 -1.57 -14.75 -5.99
N LEU A 74 -0.76 -15.60 -5.37
CA LEU A 74 0.45 -16.19 -5.99
C LEU A 74 0.14 -17.35 -6.97
N GLY A 75 -1.10 -17.81 -7.03
CA GLY A 75 -1.53 -18.84 -7.98
C GLY A 75 -0.72 -20.14 -7.87
N LYS A 76 0.00 -20.49 -8.94
CA LYS A 76 0.78 -21.74 -9.06
C LYS A 76 2.23 -21.61 -8.58
N THR A 77 2.53 -20.66 -7.71
CA THR A 77 3.89 -20.50 -7.18
C THR A 77 4.28 -21.75 -6.38
N PRO A 78 5.48 -22.34 -6.62
CA PRO A 78 5.90 -23.54 -5.89
C PRO A 78 6.26 -23.22 -4.43
N GLU A 79 6.27 -24.25 -3.59
CA GLU A 79 6.83 -24.17 -2.25
C GLU A 79 8.37 -23.99 -2.32
N PRO A 80 8.99 -23.29 -1.34
CA PRO A 80 8.39 -22.74 -0.12
C PRO A 80 7.75 -21.35 -0.31
N TRP A 81 7.82 -20.75 -1.50
CA TRP A 81 7.43 -19.37 -1.78
C TRP A 81 5.95 -19.09 -1.56
N LEU A 82 5.10 -20.13 -1.68
CA LEU A 82 3.67 -20.03 -1.48
C LEU A 82 3.32 -19.82 0.00
N SER A 83 3.99 -20.54 0.91
CA SER A 83 3.66 -20.58 2.34
C SER A 83 4.47 -19.61 3.20
N ILE A 84 5.57 -19.04 2.68
CA ILE A 84 6.38 -18.08 3.43
C ILE A 84 5.53 -16.86 3.86
N PRO A 85 5.58 -16.46 5.15
CA PRO A 85 4.75 -15.38 5.69
C PRO A 85 5.30 -13.98 5.36
N TRP A 86 5.45 -13.66 4.08
CA TRP A 86 5.97 -12.38 3.58
C TRP A 86 4.90 -11.31 3.36
N ARG A 87 3.68 -11.57 3.80
CA ARG A 87 2.63 -10.56 3.85
C ARG A 87 2.53 -10.01 5.25
N TYR A 88 2.64 -8.69 5.37
CA TYR A 88 2.52 -7.95 6.63
C TYR A 88 1.32 -7.01 6.56
N TRP A 89 0.58 -6.90 7.66
CA TRP A 89 -0.52 -5.96 7.77
C TRP A 89 -0.81 -5.55 9.21
N ILE A 90 -1.47 -4.40 9.38
CA ILE A 90 -1.95 -3.95 10.69
C ILE A 90 -3.31 -4.59 10.94
N LYS A 91 -3.45 -5.26 12.09
CA LYS A 91 -4.70 -5.92 12.51
C LYS A 91 -5.85 -4.89 12.53
N GLU A 92 -7.02 -5.29 12.05
CA GLU A 92 -8.25 -4.49 12.10
C GLU A 92 -8.20 -3.16 11.29
N ASN A 93 -7.16 -2.93 10.49
CA ASN A 93 -7.12 -1.76 9.64
C ASN A 93 -8.06 -1.94 8.43
N PRO A 94 -8.97 -0.98 8.15
CA PRO A 94 -9.96 -1.11 7.06
C PRO A 94 -9.36 -1.00 5.65
N PHE A 95 -8.14 -0.48 5.51
CA PHE A 95 -7.47 -0.25 4.22
C PHE A 95 -6.59 -1.42 3.77
N LEU A 96 -6.88 -2.61 4.23
CA LEU A 96 -6.10 -3.81 3.84
C LEU A 96 -6.36 -4.22 2.40
N SER A 97 -5.29 -4.53 1.68
CA SER A 97 -5.37 -5.25 0.39
C SER A 97 -5.79 -6.71 0.62
N ARG A 98 -6.85 -7.11 -0.03
CA ARG A 98 -7.35 -8.49 -0.05
C ARG A 98 -7.01 -9.17 -1.36
#